data_6d9e6d68d56e8fbf460d95ef4e445dd8
#
_entry.id   6d9e6d68d56e8fbf460d95ef4e445dd8
#
_cell.length_a   1.000
_cell.length_b   1.000
_cell.length_c   1.000
_cell.angle_alpha   90.00
_cell.angle_beta   90.00
_cell.angle_gamma   90.00
#
_symmetry.space_group_name_H-M   'P 1'
#
loop_
_entity.id
_entity.type
_entity.pdbx_description
1 polymer ?
#
loop_
_entity_poly.entity_id
_entity_poly.type
_entity_poly.pdbx_seq_one_letter_code
_entity_poly.pdbx_strand_id
1 'polypeptide(L)'
;MVYKLKIIKQELQLEECLKQRLEFICEFAKVTPTFINGSIRKLEKTNLTYIEPHKVIIKSITFLVFNYSNNVYISNLSKKIKLSELEEYLKKI
;
A
#
# COMPACT_ATOMS: atom_id res chain seq x y z
N MET A 1 -6.57 -32.43 22.09
CA MET A 1 -7.57 -31.40 21.70
C MET A 1 -6.86 -30.36 20.85
N VAL A 2 -7.36 -30.12 19.66
CA VAL A 2 -6.75 -29.14 18.76
C VAL A 2 -7.50 -27.81 18.93
N TYR A 3 -6.79 -26.78 19.37
CA TYR A 3 -7.36 -25.45 19.44
C TYR A 3 -7.19 -24.79 18.08
N LYS A 4 -8.31 -24.54 17.42
CA LYS A 4 -8.30 -23.74 16.19
C LYS A 4 -8.46 -22.28 16.58
N LEU A 5 -7.37 -21.52 16.47
CA LEU A 5 -7.46 -20.09 16.64
C LEU A 5 -8.03 -19.50 15.34
N LYS A 6 -9.07 -18.72 15.48
CA LYS A 6 -9.73 -18.09 14.36
C LYS A 6 -9.01 -16.79 14.01
N ILE A 7 -8.74 -16.60 12.72
CA ILE A 7 -8.17 -15.34 12.23
C ILE A 7 -9.32 -14.46 11.75
N ILE A 8 -9.43 -13.28 12.34
CA ILE A 8 -10.39 -12.27 11.93
C ILE A 8 -9.66 -11.34 10.97
N LYS A 9 -10.14 -11.26 9.73
CA LYS A 9 -9.57 -10.42 8.70
C LYS A 9 -10.55 -9.32 8.35
N GLN A 10 -10.07 -8.08 8.35
CA GLN A 10 -10.82 -6.93 7.90
C GLN A 10 -10.02 -6.24 6.79
N GLU A 11 -10.65 -6.09 5.63
CA GLU A 11 -10.07 -5.37 4.53
C GLU A 11 -10.10 -3.86 4.82
N LEU A 12 -8.99 -3.18 4.57
CA LEU A 12 -8.88 -1.75 4.69
C LEU A 12 -9.05 -1.10 3.32
N GLN A 13 -9.83 -0.04 3.27
CA GLN A 13 -10.00 0.73 2.04
C GLN A 13 -8.90 1.78 1.94
N LEU A 14 -8.26 1.87 0.78
CA LEU A 14 -7.33 2.96 0.51
C LEU A 14 -8.12 4.27 0.43
N GLU A 15 -7.62 5.31 1.10
CA GLU A 15 -8.26 6.61 1.07
C GLU A 15 -8.42 7.11 -0.38
N GLU A 16 -9.63 7.55 -0.71
CA GLU A 16 -9.96 7.92 -2.10
C GLU A 16 -9.10 9.08 -2.61
N CYS A 17 -8.83 10.07 -1.76
CA CYS A 17 -7.97 11.20 -2.15
C CYS A 17 -6.55 10.74 -2.49
N LEU A 18 -6.02 9.79 -1.73
CA LEU A 18 -4.70 9.22 -1.97
C LEU A 18 -4.68 8.42 -3.25
N LYS A 19 -5.72 7.61 -3.47
CA LYS A 19 -5.85 6.81 -4.68
C LYS A 19 -5.89 7.70 -5.92
N GLN A 20 -6.70 8.76 -5.90
CA GLN A 20 -6.79 9.72 -6.99
C GLN A 20 -5.46 10.42 -7.24
N ARG A 21 -4.75 10.77 -6.18
CA ARG A 21 -3.43 11.41 -6.29
C ARG A 21 -2.42 10.49 -6.96
N LEU A 22 -2.40 9.22 -6.59
CA LEU A 22 -1.53 8.23 -7.23
C LEU A 22 -1.90 8.00 -8.69
N GLU A 23 -3.20 7.91 -9.00
CA GLU A 23 -3.67 7.79 -10.37
C GLU A 23 -3.24 8.99 -11.22
N PHE A 24 -3.35 10.20 -10.67
CA PHE A 24 -2.95 11.43 -11.34
C PHE A 24 -1.46 11.45 -11.66
N ILE A 25 -0.62 11.07 -10.69
CA ILE A 25 0.83 10.98 -10.89
C ILE A 25 1.18 9.97 -11.97
N CYS A 26 0.53 8.80 -11.94
CA CYS A 26 0.76 7.75 -12.92
C CYS A 26 0.31 8.18 -14.32
N GLU A 27 -0.75 8.95 -14.42
CA GLU A 27 -1.23 9.49 -15.70
C GLU A 27 -0.17 10.38 -16.34
N PHE A 28 0.47 11.25 -15.57
CA PHE A 28 1.56 12.09 -16.09
C PHE A 28 2.75 11.27 -16.54
N ALA A 29 3.04 10.18 -15.86
CA ALA A 29 4.12 9.27 -16.25
C ALA A 29 3.72 8.26 -17.33
N LYS A 30 2.46 8.31 -17.79
CA LYS A 30 1.89 7.42 -18.83
C LYS A 30 1.93 5.95 -18.43
N VAL A 31 1.67 5.67 -17.17
CA VAL A 31 1.58 4.31 -16.62
C VAL A 31 0.25 4.12 -15.93
N THR A 32 -0.19 2.87 -15.80
CA THR A 32 -1.45 2.54 -15.13
C THR A 32 -1.15 1.84 -13.81
N PRO A 33 -1.66 2.35 -12.68
CA PRO A 33 -1.48 1.70 -11.40
C PRO A 33 -2.56 0.64 -11.17
N THR A 34 -2.22 -0.41 -10.44
CA THR A 34 -3.17 -1.40 -9.93
C THR A 34 -3.11 -1.37 -8.41
N PHE A 35 -4.25 -1.12 -7.77
CA PHE A 35 -4.31 -0.99 -6.32
C PHE A 35 -4.74 -2.29 -5.66
N ILE A 36 -4.08 -2.63 -4.57
CA ILE A 36 -4.42 -3.78 -3.72
C ILE A 36 -4.62 -3.24 -2.31
N ASN A 37 -5.83 -3.42 -1.77
CA ASN A 37 -6.14 -2.96 -0.43
C ASN A 37 -5.39 -3.77 0.62
N GLY A 38 -4.92 -3.07 1.65
CA GLY A 38 -4.36 -3.71 2.82
C GLY A 38 -5.43 -4.33 3.71
N SER A 39 -5.02 -4.96 4.78
CA SER A 39 -5.93 -5.62 5.71
C SER A 39 -5.39 -5.59 7.13
N ILE A 40 -6.29 -5.70 8.09
CA ILE A 40 -5.96 -5.97 9.48
C ILE A 40 -6.35 -7.40 9.76
N ARG A 41 -5.42 -8.20 10.27
CA ARG A 41 -5.67 -9.56 10.70
C ARG A 41 -5.44 -9.65 12.19
N LYS A 42 -6.44 -10.14 12.91
CA LYS A 42 -6.35 -10.32 14.35
C LYS A 42 -6.60 -11.78 14.67
N LEU A 43 -5.74 -12.32 15.51
CA LEU A 43 -5.95 -13.67 16.03
C LEU A 43 -6.97 -13.59 17.18
N GLU A 44 -8.05 -14.35 17.05
CA GLU A 44 -9.13 -14.34 18.04
C GLU A 44 -8.61 -14.65 19.45
N LYS A 45 -9.12 -13.91 20.43
CA LYS A 45 -8.78 -14.07 21.86
C LYS A 45 -7.32 -13.79 22.20
N THR A 46 -6.61 -13.07 21.34
CA THR A 46 -5.23 -12.65 21.59
C THR A 46 -5.08 -11.15 21.31
N ASN A 47 -3.93 -10.59 21.71
CA ASN A 47 -3.58 -9.22 21.37
C ASN A 47 -2.72 -9.15 20.10
N LEU A 48 -2.57 -10.28 19.41
CA LEU A 48 -1.76 -10.32 18.19
C LEU A 48 -2.55 -9.75 17.03
N THR A 49 -2.04 -8.65 16.47
CA THR A 49 -2.62 -7.98 15.31
C THR A 49 -1.55 -7.83 14.26
N TYR A 50 -1.87 -8.23 13.06
CA TYR A 50 -1.00 -8.08 11.89
C TYR A 50 -1.67 -7.12 10.91
N ILE A 51 -0.92 -6.10 10.48
CA ILE A 51 -1.40 -5.12 9.52
C ILE A 51 -0.66 -5.33 8.22
N GLU A 52 -1.41 -5.64 7.16
CA GLU A 52 -0.88 -5.72 5.81
C GLU A 52 -1.11 -4.36 5.14
N PRO A 53 -0.06 -3.67 4.68
CA PRO A 53 -0.21 -2.34 4.08
C PRO A 53 -0.88 -2.42 2.70
N HIS A 54 -1.42 -1.28 2.27
CA HIS A 54 -1.89 -1.14 0.90
C HIS A 54 -0.72 -1.25 -0.06
N LYS A 55 -0.99 -1.78 -1.26
CA LYS A 55 0.01 -1.94 -2.30
C LYS A 55 -0.46 -1.27 -3.58
N VAL A 56 0.48 -0.81 -4.36
CA VAL A 56 0.20 -0.36 -5.73
C VAL A 56 1.23 -1.00 -6.67
N ILE A 57 0.74 -1.53 -7.77
CA ILE A 57 1.60 -2.15 -8.79
C ILE A 57 1.70 -1.18 -9.96
N ILE A 58 2.92 -0.76 -10.28
CA ILE A 58 3.20 0.18 -11.37
C ILE A 58 4.37 -0.39 -12.17
N LYS A 59 4.19 -0.56 -13.48
CA LYS A 59 5.19 -1.15 -14.38
C LYS A 59 5.67 -2.53 -13.88
N SER A 60 4.75 -3.35 -13.40
CA SER A 60 5.02 -4.69 -12.86
C SER A 60 5.87 -4.68 -11.59
N ILE A 61 6.07 -3.53 -10.96
CA ILE A 61 6.78 -3.39 -9.70
C ILE A 61 5.75 -3.15 -8.60
N THR A 62 5.83 -3.93 -7.52
CA THR A 62 4.95 -3.79 -6.37
C THR A 62 5.54 -2.82 -5.38
N PHE A 63 4.79 -1.77 -5.06
CA PHE A 63 5.17 -0.78 -4.05
C PHE A 63 4.23 -0.88 -2.86
N LEU A 64 4.77 -0.70 -1.66
CA LEU A 64 3.97 -0.56 -0.44
C LEU A 64 3.64 0.92 -0.23
N VAL A 65 2.41 1.20 0.21
CA VAL A 65 1.95 2.56 0.45
C VAL A 65 1.95 2.83 1.95
N PHE A 66 2.69 3.83 2.37
CA PHE A 66 2.80 4.22 3.78
C PHE A 66 2.41 5.67 3.99
N ASN A 67 1.76 5.94 5.12
CA ASN A 67 1.53 7.29 5.61
C ASN A 67 2.37 7.47 6.88
N TYR A 68 3.36 8.35 6.82
CA TYR A 68 4.28 8.56 7.92
C TYR A 68 4.58 10.05 8.07
N SER A 69 4.42 10.57 9.29
CA SER A 69 4.69 11.98 9.62
C SER A 69 3.99 12.96 8.67
N ASN A 70 2.71 12.73 8.39
CA ASN A 70 1.88 13.52 7.47
C ASN A 70 2.35 13.51 6.01
N ASN A 71 3.31 12.66 5.68
CA ASN A 71 3.77 12.45 4.31
C ASN A 71 3.38 11.06 3.84
N VAL A 72 3.07 10.93 2.57
CA VAL A 72 2.79 9.64 1.96
C VAL A 72 4.00 9.21 1.17
N TYR A 73 4.40 7.98 1.39
CA TYR A 73 5.53 7.36 0.72
C TYR A 73 5.08 6.08 0.04
N ILE A 74 5.70 5.76 -1.07
CA ILE A 74 5.66 4.40 -1.60
C ILE A 74 7.05 3.80 -1.46
N SER A 75 7.11 2.50 -1.26
CA SER A 75 8.37 1.82 -1.01
C SER A 75 8.48 0.56 -1.84
N ASN A 76 9.62 0.38 -2.47
CA ASN A 76 9.99 -0.86 -3.15
C ASN A 76 11.33 -1.32 -2.60
N LEU A 77 11.34 -2.53 -2.01
CA LEU A 77 12.53 -3.11 -1.36
C LEU A 77 13.12 -2.15 -0.32
N SER A 78 14.32 -1.64 -0.56
CA SER A 78 15.00 -0.74 0.36
C SER A 78 14.80 0.74 0.07
N LYS A 79 14.07 1.08 -0.98
CA LYS A 79 13.93 2.46 -1.42
C LYS A 79 12.56 3.01 -1.03
N LYS A 80 12.57 4.15 -0.35
CA LYS A 80 11.37 4.90 0.04
C LYS A 80 11.27 6.15 -0.82
N ILE A 81 10.13 6.37 -1.48
CA ILE A 81 9.93 7.45 -2.43
C ILE A 81 8.76 8.31 -1.98
N LYS A 82 8.98 9.62 -1.85
CA LYS A 82 7.89 10.56 -1.58
C LYS A 82 7.00 10.70 -2.80
N LEU A 83 5.71 10.96 -2.58
CA LEU A 83 4.80 11.17 -3.71
C LEU A 83 5.23 12.33 -4.61
N SER A 84 5.82 13.38 -4.03
CA SER A 84 6.32 14.51 -4.82
C SER A 84 7.44 14.14 -5.77
N GLU A 85 8.15 13.04 -5.51
CA GLU A 85 9.27 12.57 -6.33
C GLU A 85 8.89 11.39 -7.23
N LEU A 86 7.67 10.87 -7.06
CA LEU A 86 7.24 9.65 -7.72
C LEU A 86 7.19 9.79 -9.25
N GLU A 87 6.69 10.92 -9.75
CA GLU A 87 6.57 11.14 -11.19
C GLU A 87 7.92 11.01 -11.89
N GLU A 88 8.94 11.68 -11.37
CA GLU A 88 10.27 11.60 -11.94
C GLU A 88 10.87 10.20 -11.84
N TYR A 89 10.64 9.54 -10.70
CA TYR A 89 11.10 8.16 -10.52
C TYR A 89 10.48 7.23 -11.57
N LEU A 90 9.19 7.35 -11.82
CA LEU A 90 8.47 6.51 -12.78
C LEU A 90 8.95 6.75 -14.22
N LYS A 91 9.39 7.95 -14.54
CA LYS A 91 9.93 8.26 -15.85
C LYS A 91 11.31 7.66 -16.09
N LYS A 92 12.03 7.36 -15.01
CA LYS A 92 13.39 6.81 -15.10
C LYS A 92 13.45 5.29 -15.16
N ILE A 93 12.36 4.61 -14.77
CA ILE A 93 12.33 3.13 -14.75
C ILE A 93 11.66 2.55 -15.98
#